data_0bdee5543edc83c850ceaa726d92b13a
#
_entry.id   0bdee5543edc83c850ceaa726d92b13a
#
_cell.length_a   1.000
_cell.length_b   1.000
_cell.length_c   1.000
_cell.angle_alpha   90.00
_cell.angle_beta   90.00
_cell.angle_gamma   90.00
#
_symmetry.space_group_name_H-M   'P 1'
#
loop_
_entity.id
_entity.type
_entity.pdbx_description
1 polymer ?
#
loop_
_entity_poly.entity_id
_entity_poly.type
_entity_poly.pdbx_seq_one_letter_code
_entity_poly.pdbx_strand_id
1 'polypeptide(L)'
;ALALDQNDSLALFRNQFHIPRTATGQQAIYFCGHSLGLQPKRTETLIQQELELWKQRGVEGHFTGERPWLSYHEQLTDGLAELCGALPVEVTAMNSLTVNLHLLLISFYRPTTQRHKILIEANAFTSDRYAACSQIQLHGFDPTNSLIEIKPRSNEDLLRTEDILSLIEREGHTIATVLLPGVQYLT
;
A
#
# COMPACT_ATOMS: atom_id res chain seq x y z
N ALA A 1 11.57 0.59 -29.45
CA ALA A 1 11.97 -0.20 -28.28
C ALA A 1 13.49 -0.21 -28.11
N LEU A 2 14.27 -0.84 -29.02
CA LEU A 2 15.74 -0.96 -28.87
C LEU A 2 16.47 0.37 -28.64
N ALA A 3 16.07 1.45 -29.32
CA ALA A 3 16.68 2.76 -29.15
C ALA A 3 16.35 3.37 -27.76
N LEU A 4 15.18 3.07 -27.20
CA LEU A 4 14.82 3.48 -25.85
C LEU A 4 15.62 2.70 -24.82
N ASP A 5 15.78 1.38 -25.02
CA ASP A 5 16.55 0.52 -24.12
C ASP A 5 18.03 0.92 -24.08
N GLN A 6 18.61 1.33 -25.21
CA GLN A 6 19.99 1.81 -25.30
C GLN A 6 20.23 3.13 -24.55
N ASN A 7 19.20 3.97 -24.45
CA ASN A 7 19.26 5.28 -23.80
C ASN A 7 18.68 5.28 -22.37
N ASP A 8 18.29 4.10 -21.85
CA ASP A 8 17.74 3.99 -20.50
C ASP A 8 18.86 4.10 -19.44
N SER A 9 18.87 5.20 -18.71
CA SER A 9 19.82 5.44 -17.61
C SER A 9 19.66 4.45 -16.45
N LEU A 10 18.52 3.77 -16.36
CA LEU A 10 18.21 2.79 -15.31
C LEU A 10 18.48 1.35 -15.75
N ALA A 11 18.88 1.11 -16.98
CA ALA A 11 19.10 -0.24 -17.53
C ALA A 11 20.00 -1.14 -16.67
N LEU A 12 21.03 -0.56 -16.03
CA LEU A 12 21.95 -1.28 -15.15
C LEU A 12 21.30 -1.84 -13.89
N PHE A 13 20.25 -1.19 -13.38
CA PHE A 13 19.54 -1.63 -12.18
C PHE A 13 18.82 -2.96 -12.40
N ARG A 14 18.41 -3.30 -13.64
CA ARG A 14 17.82 -4.58 -13.98
C ARG A 14 18.67 -5.76 -13.49
N ASN A 15 19.99 -5.63 -13.55
CA ASN A 15 20.93 -6.67 -13.15
C ASN A 15 20.97 -6.90 -11.64
N GLN A 16 20.37 -6.02 -10.84
CA GLN A 16 20.32 -6.16 -9.39
C GLN A 16 19.15 -7.03 -8.91
N PHE A 17 18.28 -7.50 -9.82
CA PHE A 17 17.10 -8.29 -9.51
C PHE A 17 17.17 -9.69 -10.10
N HIS A 18 16.50 -10.64 -9.44
CA HIS A 18 16.20 -11.95 -10.00
C HIS A 18 14.98 -11.85 -10.90
N ILE A 19 15.16 -12.18 -12.18
CA ILE A 19 14.06 -12.16 -13.15
C ILE A 19 13.55 -13.59 -13.29
N PRO A 20 12.26 -13.87 -13.07
CA PRO A 20 11.66 -15.17 -13.26
C PRO A 20 11.92 -15.72 -14.67
N ARG A 21 11.93 -17.04 -14.79
CA ARG A 21 12.07 -17.72 -16.08
C ARG A 21 10.77 -18.39 -16.48
N THR A 22 10.51 -18.40 -17.78
CA THR A 22 9.42 -19.15 -18.38
C THR A 22 9.70 -20.67 -18.31
N ALA A 23 8.72 -21.50 -18.60
CA ALA A 23 8.88 -22.94 -18.70
C ALA A 23 9.94 -23.36 -19.75
N THR A 24 10.21 -22.53 -20.75
CA THR A 24 11.24 -22.73 -21.76
C THR A 24 12.63 -22.22 -21.35
N GLY A 25 12.78 -21.71 -20.11
CA GLY A 25 14.03 -21.21 -19.56
C GLY A 25 14.41 -19.78 -19.95
N GLN A 26 13.61 -19.11 -20.76
CA GLN A 26 13.81 -17.71 -21.13
C GLN A 26 13.45 -16.77 -19.98
N GLN A 27 14.04 -15.58 -19.92
CA GLN A 27 13.58 -14.56 -18.97
C GLN A 27 12.13 -14.16 -19.25
N ALA A 28 11.30 -14.12 -18.20
CA ALA A 28 9.93 -13.66 -18.30
C ALA A 28 9.87 -12.15 -18.53
N ILE A 29 8.86 -11.69 -19.26
CA ILE A 29 8.46 -10.29 -19.27
C ILE A 29 7.62 -10.08 -18.02
N TYR A 30 8.15 -9.34 -17.04
CA TYR A 30 7.53 -9.20 -15.72
C TYR A 30 7.02 -7.78 -15.50
N PHE A 31 5.70 -7.61 -15.48
CA PHE A 31 5.01 -6.35 -15.23
C PHE A 31 4.08 -6.41 -14.00
N CYS A 32 4.31 -7.34 -13.09
CA CYS A 32 3.49 -7.54 -11.90
C CYS A 32 4.06 -6.84 -10.64
N GLY A 33 4.94 -5.85 -10.81
CA GLY A 33 5.61 -5.16 -9.70
C GLY A 33 4.66 -4.46 -8.71
N HIS A 34 3.46 -4.10 -9.16
CA HIS A 34 2.39 -3.56 -8.30
C HIS A 34 1.81 -4.59 -7.31
N SER A 35 1.91 -5.88 -7.63
CA SER A 35 1.47 -6.96 -6.73
C SER A 35 2.64 -7.50 -5.91
N LEU A 36 3.71 -7.90 -6.57
CA LEU A 36 4.95 -8.36 -5.95
C LEU A 36 6.13 -7.93 -6.80
N GLY A 37 7.00 -7.09 -6.26
CA GLY A 37 8.24 -6.68 -6.92
C GLY A 37 9.19 -7.84 -7.17
N LEU A 38 10.10 -7.66 -8.14
CA LEU A 38 11.20 -8.61 -8.33
C LEU A 38 12.10 -8.66 -7.10
N GLN A 39 12.58 -9.85 -6.73
CA GLN A 39 13.48 -10.02 -5.60
C GLN A 39 14.85 -9.37 -5.91
N PRO A 40 15.29 -8.37 -5.11
CA PRO A 40 16.66 -7.88 -5.20
C PRO A 40 17.67 -8.98 -4.85
N LYS A 41 18.75 -9.10 -5.60
CA LYS A 41 19.80 -10.13 -5.35
C LYS A 41 20.47 -9.99 -3.99
N ARG A 42 20.53 -8.76 -3.46
CA ARG A 42 21.10 -8.50 -2.13
C ARG A 42 20.22 -8.98 -0.96
N THR A 43 18.94 -9.32 -1.22
CA THR A 43 17.97 -9.69 -0.16
C THR A 43 18.46 -10.88 0.66
N GLU A 44 18.97 -11.93 0.00
CA GLU A 44 19.48 -13.13 0.68
C GLU A 44 20.62 -12.78 1.65
N THR A 45 21.57 -11.98 1.21
CA THR A 45 22.71 -11.53 2.05
C THR A 45 22.23 -10.73 3.25
N LEU A 46 21.26 -9.83 3.06
CA LEU A 46 20.72 -9.03 4.16
C LEU A 46 19.99 -9.90 5.20
N ILE A 47 19.19 -10.86 4.74
CA ILE A 47 18.49 -11.80 5.64
C ILE A 47 19.53 -12.63 6.42
N GLN A 48 20.56 -13.13 5.74
CA GLN A 48 21.60 -13.91 6.38
C GLN A 48 22.37 -13.11 7.44
N GLN A 49 22.60 -11.83 7.20
CA GLN A 49 23.22 -10.93 8.19
C GLN A 49 22.35 -10.79 9.44
N GLU A 50 21.04 -10.65 9.29
CA GLU A 50 20.12 -10.55 10.44
C GLU A 50 20.04 -11.88 11.23
N LEU A 51 20.04 -13.02 10.55
CA LEU A 51 20.07 -14.34 11.22
C LEU A 51 21.38 -14.53 11.99
N GLU A 52 22.51 -14.12 11.45
CA GLU A 52 23.80 -14.22 12.13
C GLU A 52 23.87 -13.23 13.31
N LEU A 53 23.31 -12.03 13.18
CA LEU A 53 23.21 -11.06 14.26
C LEU A 53 22.39 -11.66 15.44
N TRP A 54 21.25 -12.26 15.14
CA TRP A 54 20.42 -12.93 16.15
C TRP A 54 21.17 -14.06 16.85
N LYS A 55 21.83 -14.93 16.09
CA LYS A 55 22.63 -16.03 16.63
C LYS A 55 23.73 -15.56 17.58
N GLN A 56 24.40 -14.45 17.23
CA GLN A 56 25.54 -13.95 18.00
C GLN A 56 25.14 -13.11 19.20
N ARG A 57 24.05 -12.36 19.12
CA ARG A 57 23.69 -11.32 20.09
C ARG A 57 22.41 -11.60 20.88
N GLY A 58 21.53 -12.47 20.38
CA GLY A 58 20.24 -12.71 21.01
C GLY A 58 19.48 -11.42 21.25
N VAL A 59 19.01 -11.19 22.47
CA VAL A 59 18.24 -9.97 22.84
C VAL A 59 19.02 -8.67 22.66
N GLU A 60 20.33 -8.70 22.76
CA GLU A 60 21.17 -7.51 22.57
C GLU A 60 21.11 -6.96 21.13
N GLY A 61 20.67 -7.77 20.14
CA GLY A 61 20.41 -7.32 18.78
C GLY A 61 19.36 -6.21 18.67
N HIS A 62 18.49 -6.07 19.67
CA HIS A 62 17.55 -4.94 19.73
C HIS A 62 18.23 -3.58 19.88
N PHE A 63 19.39 -3.53 20.51
CA PHE A 63 20.02 -2.28 20.96
C PHE A 63 21.37 -2.03 20.32
N THR A 64 22.02 -3.06 19.79
CA THR A 64 23.42 -2.98 19.34
C THR A 64 23.59 -3.48 17.91
N GLY A 65 24.62 -2.98 17.22
CA GLY A 65 24.94 -3.33 15.84
C GLY A 65 24.79 -2.13 14.90
N GLU A 66 25.03 -2.37 13.64
CA GLU A 66 24.90 -1.35 12.59
C GLU A 66 23.41 -0.99 12.38
N ARG A 67 22.52 -1.97 12.53
CA ARG A 67 21.08 -1.84 12.36
C ARG A 67 20.32 -2.44 13.54
N PRO A 68 20.25 -1.73 14.69
CA PRO A 68 19.52 -2.21 15.85
C PRO A 68 18.04 -2.43 15.53
N TRP A 69 17.48 -3.54 15.99
CA TRP A 69 16.09 -3.91 15.63
C TRP A 69 15.05 -2.95 16.21
N LEU A 70 15.32 -2.34 17.37
CA LEU A 70 14.37 -1.41 17.99
C LEU A 70 14.09 -0.19 17.12
N SER A 71 15.13 0.36 16.49
CA SER A 71 15.06 1.53 15.61
C SER A 71 15.15 1.19 14.12
N TYR A 72 15.00 -0.08 13.76
CA TYR A 72 15.18 -0.53 12.37
C TYR A 72 14.28 0.23 11.37
N HIS A 73 13.04 0.50 11.76
CA HIS A 73 12.06 1.23 10.96
C HIS A 73 12.50 2.69 10.66
N GLU A 74 13.26 3.32 11.56
CA GLU A 74 13.73 4.69 11.38
C GLU A 74 14.72 4.82 10.22
N GLN A 75 15.50 3.77 9.94
CA GLN A 75 16.45 3.74 8.83
C GLN A 75 15.78 3.74 7.45
N LEU A 76 14.49 3.42 7.38
CA LEU A 76 13.71 3.39 6.16
C LEU A 76 12.96 4.72 5.90
N THR A 77 12.89 5.58 6.91
CA THR A 77 12.02 6.76 6.91
C THR A 77 12.39 7.75 5.80
N ASP A 78 13.67 8.12 5.68
CA ASP A 78 14.10 9.12 4.71
C ASP A 78 13.84 8.66 3.26
N GLY A 79 14.21 7.41 2.94
CA GLY A 79 13.98 6.86 1.60
C GLY A 79 12.49 6.72 1.26
N LEU A 80 11.66 6.32 2.22
CA LEU A 80 10.21 6.25 2.03
C LEU A 80 9.59 7.64 1.90
N ALA A 81 10.05 8.62 2.68
CA ALA A 81 9.57 10.00 2.60
C ALA A 81 9.89 10.61 1.22
N GLU A 82 11.10 10.40 0.70
CA GLU A 82 11.47 10.83 -0.65
C GLU A 82 10.56 10.22 -1.72
N LEU A 83 10.32 8.90 -1.64
CA LEU A 83 9.45 8.20 -2.58
C LEU A 83 7.99 8.66 -2.54
N CYS A 84 7.49 9.00 -1.34
CA CYS A 84 6.10 9.44 -1.15
C CYS A 84 5.92 10.95 -1.36
N GLY A 85 7.00 11.72 -1.47
CA GLY A 85 6.94 13.20 -1.50
C GLY A 85 6.48 13.79 -0.17
N ALA A 86 6.81 13.14 0.95
CA ALA A 86 6.42 13.51 2.30
C ALA A 86 7.62 13.99 3.13
N LEU A 87 7.35 14.60 4.28
CA LEU A 87 8.40 14.90 5.27
C LEU A 87 8.74 13.63 6.08
N PRO A 88 9.99 13.41 6.52
CA PRO A 88 10.34 12.23 7.33
C PRO A 88 9.47 12.03 8.56
N VAL A 89 9.05 13.11 9.22
CA VAL A 89 8.14 13.06 10.40
C VAL A 89 6.74 12.53 10.09
N GLU A 90 6.34 12.51 8.82
CA GLU A 90 5.03 12.04 8.35
C GLU A 90 5.03 10.57 7.92
N VAL A 91 6.19 9.91 7.94
CA VAL A 91 6.35 8.55 7.38
C VAL A 91 6.90 7.60 8.42
N THR A 92 6.29 6.42 8.51
CA THR A 92 6.82 5.31 9.29
C THR A 92 6.61 3.99 8.56
N ALA A 93 7.65 3.14 8.55
CA ALA A 93 7.55 1.77 8.04
C ALA A 93 6.99 0.87 9.14
N MET A 94 5.82 0.28 8.92
CA MET A 94 5.19 -0.60 9.91
C MET A 94 4.23 -1.59 9.24
N ASN A 95 4.06 -2.75 9.85
CA ASN A 95 3.04 -3.75 9.52
C ASN A 95 2.85 -4.07 8.01
N SER A 96 1.68 -4.63 7.68
CA SER A 96 1.18 -4.81 6.31
C SER A 96 0.11 -3.77 5.99
N LEU A 97 -0.21 -3.61 4.69
CA LEU A 97 -1.23 -2.68 4.22
C LEU A 97 -2.56 -2.84 4.98
N THR A 98 -3.10 -4.06 5.05
CA THR A 98 -4.40 -4.31 5.70
C THR A 98 -4.38 -3.97 7.18
N VAL A 99 -3.32 -4.32 7.91
CA VAL A 99 -3.17 -3.96 9.32
C VAL A 99 -3.11 -2.44 9.49
N ASN A 100 -2.30 -1.76 8.67
CA ASN A 100 -2.19 -0.30 8.71
C ASN A 100 -3.52 0.38 8.40
N LEU A 101 -4.27 -0.13 7.41
CA LEU A 101 -5.60 0.39 7.08
C LEU A 101 -6.55 0.28 8.27
N HIS A 102 -6.58 -0.87 8.95
CA HIS A 102 -7.38 -1.04 10.17
C HIS A 102 -6.96 -0.06 11.28
N LEU A 103 -5.68 0.10 11.52
CA LEU A 103 -5.17 1.04 12.54
C LEU A 103 -5.53 2.50 12.21
N LEU A 104 -5.43 2.88 10.94
CA LEU A 104 -5.85 4.21 10.49
C LEU A 104 -7.36 4.41 10.63
N LEU A 105 -8.16 3.42 10.25
CA LEU A 105 -9.62 3.50 10.42
C LEU A 105 -10.01 3.55 11.90
N ILE A 106 -9.40 2.75 12.78
CA ILE A 106 -9.62 2.84 14.24
C ILE A 106 -9.25 4.24 14.76
N SER A 107 -8.21 4.86 14.22
CA SER A 107 -7.74 6.17 14.67
C SER A 107 -8.59 7.33 14.15
N PHE A 108 -9.01 7.28 12.89
CA PHE A 108 -9.61 8.43 12.19
C PHE A 108 -11.08 8.28 11.82
N TYR A 109 -11.59 7.07 11.64
CA TYR A 109 -13.02 6.88 11.43
C TYR A 109 -13.78 7.07 12.74
N ARG A 110 -14.44 8.22 12.88
CA ARG A 110 -15.20 8.64 14.08
C ARG A 110 -16.67 8.83 13.72
N PRO A 111 -17.44 7.74 13.53
CA PRO A 111 -18.82 7.84 13.09
C PRO A 111 -19.73 8.38 14.19
N THR A 112 -20.79 9.07 13.75
CA THR A 112 -21.92 9.49 14.56
C THR A 112 -23.20 8.94 13.94
N THR A 113 -24.35 9.04 14.63
CA THR A 113 -25.64 8.60 14.08
C THR A 113 -26.03 9.30 12.77
N GLN A 114 -25.54 10.51 12.55
CA GLN A 114 -25.80 11.28 11.32
C GLN A 114 -24.71 11.09 10.27
N ARG A 115 -23.46 11.02 10.70
CA ARG A 115 -22.27 10.98 9.83
C ARG A 115 -21.49 9.72 10.10
N HIS A 116 -21.83 8.63 9.40
CA HIS A 116 -21.26 7.30 9.64
C HIS A 116 -20.82 6.57 8.37
N LYS A 117 -21.07 7.13 7.19
CA LYS A 117 -20.75 6.43 5.94
C LYS A 117 -19.27 6.48 5.61
N ILE A 118 -18.77 5.41 5.00
CA ILE A 118 -17.48 5.35 4.33
C ILE A 118 -17.73 5.33 2.84
N LEU A 119 -17.08 6.25 2.11
CA LEU A 119 -17.06 6.27 0.65
C LEU A 119 -15.81 5.55 0.16
N ILE A 120 -16.00 4.54 -0.69
CA ILE A 120 -14.93 3.81 -1.39
C ILE A 120 -15.20 3.77 -2.89
N GLU A 121 -14.18 3.44 -3.68
CA GLU A 121 -14.35 3.10 -5.08
C GLU A 121 -14.99 1.71 -5.23
N ALA A 122 -15.93 1.55 -6.16
CA ALA A 122 -16.44 0.22 -6.52
C ALA A 122 -15.29 -0.62 -7.11
N ASN A 123 -15.30 -1.92 -6.81
CA ASN A 123 -14.20 -2.82 -7.14
C ASN A 123 -12.86 -2.46 -6.46
N ALA A 124 -12.91 -1.73 -5.35
CA ALA A 124 -11.74 -1.59 -4.48
C ALA A 124 -11.14 -2.95 -4.14
N PHE A 125 -9.86 -2.99 -3.82
CA PHE A 125 -9.21 -4.24 -3.46
C PHE A 125 -9.98 -4.93 -2.32
N THR A 126 -10.19 -6.22 -2.44
CA THR A 126 -11.15 -6.97 -1.60
C THR A 126 -10.88 -6.80 -0.09
N SER A 127 -9.60 -6.79 0.34
CA SER A 127 -9.23 -6.58 1.74
C SER A 127 -9.62 -5.20 2.25
N ASP A 128 -9.55 -4.16 1.41
CA ASP A 128 -9.88 -2.79 1.80
C ASP A 128 -11.39 -2.62 2.00
N ARG A 129 -12.16 -3.23 1.11
CA ARG A 129 -13.61 -3.29 1.25
C ARG A 129 -14.03 -4.03 2.54
N TYR A 130 -13.40 -5.18 2.83
CA TYR A 130 -13.67 -5.91 4.07
C TYR A 130 -13.26 -5.11 5.31
N ALA A 131 -12.11 -4.42 5.28
CA ALA A 131 -11.68 -3.56 6.35
C ALA A 131 -12.72 -2.45 6.62
N ALA A 132 -13.18 -1.75 5.58
CA ALA A 132 -14.21 -0.73 5.70
C ALA A 132 -15.53 -1.30 6.30
N CYS A 133 -16.02 -2.43 5.77
CA CYS A 133 -17.21 -3.08 6.30
C CYS A 133 -17.07 -3.48 7.78
N SER A 134 -15.94 -4.06 8.16
CA SER A 134 -15.70 -4.49 9.53
C SER A 134 -15.63 -3.31 10.51
N GLN A 135 -15.06 -2.18 10.09
CA GLN A 135 -15.03 -0.96 10.92
C GLN A 135 -16.42 -0.35 11.07
N ILE A 136 -17.23 -0.34 10.02
CA ILE A 136 -18.64 0.08 10.09
C ILE A 136 -19.38 -0.78 11.12
N GLN A 137 -19.24 -2.11 11.05
CA GLN A 137 -19.88 -3.06 11.98
C GLN A 137 -19.37 -2.90 13.42
N LEU A 138 -18.06 -2.68 13.60
CA LEU A 138 -17.47 -2.45 14.92
C LEU A 138 -18.11 -1.26 15.65
N HIS A 139 -18.53 -0.26 14.90
CA HIS A 139 -19.24 0.92 15.44
C HIS A 139 -20.76 0.75 15.51
N GLY A 140 -21.30 -0.44 15.24
CA GLY A 140 -22.72 -0.78 15.36
C GLY A 140 -23.58 -0.33 14.18
N PHE A 141 -22.97 0.01 13.03
CA PHE A 141 -23.71 0.37 11.82
C PHE A 141 -23.78 -0.80 10.83
N ASP A 142 -24.79 -0.77 9.96
CA ASP A 142 -24.96 -1.75 8.89
C ASP A 142 -24.18 -1.32 7.63
N PRO A 143 -23.23 -2.13 7.12
CA PRO A 143 -22.50 -1.82 5.91
C PRO A 143 -23.38 -1.59 4.68
N THR A 144 -24.57 -2.23 4.58
CA THR A 144 -25.48 -2.05 3.44
C THR A 144 -25.97 -0.60 3.33
N ASN A 145 -26.04 0.12 4.44
CA ASN A 145 -26.50 1.50 4.50
C ASN A 145 -25.36 2.52 4.73
N SER A 146 -24.17 2.02 5.10
CA SER A 146 -23.07 2.86 5.54
C SER A 146 -21.83 2.78 4.64
N LEU A 147 -21.79 1.84 3.69
CA LEU A 147 -20.74 1.79 2.66
C LEU A 147 -21.28 2.36 1.35
N ILE A 148 -20.66 3.42 0.87
CA ILE A 148 -20.95 4.00 -0.46
C ILE A 148 -19.86 3.51 -1.41
N GLU A 149 -20.25 2.77 -2.45
CA GLU A 149 -19.35 2.32 -3.50
C GLU A 149 -19.61 3.16 -4.77
N ILE A 150 -18.75 4.15 -5.04
CA ILE A 150 -18.86 4.97 -6.24
C ILE A 150 -18.38 4.18 -7.47
N LYS A 151 -19.14 4.21 -8.55
CA LYS A 151 -18.89 3.47 -9.79
C LYS A 151 -18.57 4.42 -10.94
N PRO A 152 -17.74 4.00 -11.92
CA PRO A 152 -17.65 4.68 -13.20
C PRO A 152 -19.02 4.80 -13.89
N ARG A 153 -19.15 5.76 -14.77
CA ARG A 153 -20.36 5.89 -15.64
C ARG A 153 -20.49 4.67 -16.56
N SER A 154 -21.69 4.43 -17.07
CA SER A 154 -21.92 3.36 -18.05
C SER A 154 -20.97 3.52 -19.25
N ASN A 155 -20.29 2.42 -19.61
CA ASN A 155 -19.25 2.36 -20.66
C ASN A 155 -17.96 3.15 -20.36
N GLU A 156 -17.68 3.43 -19.10
CA GLU A 156 -16.40 4.00 -18.67
C GLU A 156 -15.74 3.04 -17.67
N ASP A 157 -14.41 2.99 -17.70
CA ASP A 157 -13.62 2.16 -16.79
C ASP A 157 -13.08 2.97 -15.61
N LEU A 158 -13.00 4.30 -15.74
CA LEU A 158 -12.42 5.19 -14.75
C LEU A 158 -13.48 6.09 -14.10
N LEU A 159 -13.30 6.37 -12.81
CA LEU A 159 -14.06 7.39 -12.10
C LEU A 159 -13.69 8.79 -12.61
N ARG A 160 -14.69 9.62 -12.76
CA ARG A 160 -14.48 11.05 -13.02
C ARG A 160 -14.43 11.83 -11.72
N THR A 161 -13.51 12.76 -11.63
CA THR A 161 -13.39 13.63 -10.45
C THR A 161 -14.67 14.39 -10.16
N GLU A 162 -15.38 14.85 -11.22
CA GLU A 162 -16.65 15.56 -11.07
C GLU A 162 -17.74 14.73 -10.39
N ASP A 163 -17.77 13.42 -10.65
CA ASP A 163 -18.77 12.52 -10.05
C ASP A 163 -18.46 12.28 -8.56
N ILE A 164 -17.17 12.18 -8.20
CA ILE A 164 -16.73 12.09 -6.82
C ILE A 164 -17.11 13.38 -6.07
N LEU A 165 -16.80 14.55 -6.63
CA LEU A 165 -17.11 15.84 -6.02
C LEU A 165 -18.62 16.04 -5.88
N SER A 166 -19.41 15.74 -6.91
CA SER A 166 -20.87 15.84 -6.88
C SER A 166 -21.49 14.91 -5.83
N LEU A 167 -20.93 13.71 -5.64
CA LEU A 167 -21.36 12.80 -4.57
C LEU A 167 -21.06 13.38 -3.19
N ILE A 168 -19.87 13.93 -3.00
CA ILE A 168 -19.45 14.54 -1.73
C ILE A 168 -20.30 15.77 -1.43
N GLU A 169 -20.60 16.63 -2.41
CA GLU A 169 -21.49 17.77 -2.23
C GLU A 169 -22.90 17.35 -1.79
N ARG A 170 -23.44 16.30 -2.39
CA ARG A 170 -24.79 15.81 -2.09
C ARG A 170 -24.87 15.07 -0.75
N GLU A 171 -23.91 14.19 -0.45
CA GLU A 171 -23.97 13.26 0.67
C GLU A 171 -22.92 13.48 1.75
N GLY A 172 -22.01 14.43 1.59
CA GLY A 172 -20.86 14.66 2.48
C GLY A 172 -21.26 14.86 3.95
N HIS A 173 -22.47 15.37 4.20
CA HIS A 173 -23.00 15.51 5.56
C HIS A 173 -23.21 14.14 6.26
N THR A 174 -23.29 13.03 5.52
CA THR A 174 -23.40 11.66 6.04
C THR A 174 -22.09 10.87 5.99
N ILE A 175 -21.10 11.35 5.21
CA ILE A 175 -19.83 10.67 4.99
C ILE A 175 -18.83 11.04 6.09
N ALA A 176 -18.39 10.06 6.87
CA ALA A 176 -17.39 10.23 7.92
C ALA A 176 -15.96 10.07 7.38
N THR A 177 -15.76 9.22 6.37
CA THR A 177 -14.44 8.91 5.81
C THR A 177 -14.54 8.64 4.32
N VAL A 178 -13.55 9.13 3.57
CA VAL A 178 -13.33 8.80 2.16
C VAL A 178 -12.06 7.96 2.06
N LEU A 179 -12.16 6.78 1.44
CA LEU A 179 -11.07 5.85 1.22
C LEU A 179 -10.97 5.55 -0.27
N LEU A 180 -10.04 6.20 -0.94
CA LEU A 180 -9.79 6.03 -2.38
C LEU A 180 -8.35 5.56 -2.59
N PRO A 181 -8.09 4.62 -3.50
CA PRO A 181 -6.74 4.19 -3.84
C PRO A 181 -6.01 5.27 -4.64
N GLY A 182 -4.69 5.35 -4.49
CA GLY A 182 -3.85 6.19 -5.34
C GLY A 182 -3.72 5.65 -6.77
N VAL A 183 -3.91 4.32 -6.93
CA VAL A 183 -3.86 3.61 -8.22
C VAL A 183 -4.91 2.52 -8.22
N GLN A 184 -5.74 2.47 -9.26
CA GLN A 184 -6.69 1.37 -9.47
C GLN A 184 -5.95 0.17 -10.10
N TYR A 185 -6.08 -1.02 -9.49
CA TYR A 185 -5.34 -2.21 -9.90
C TYR A 185 -5.98 -2.98 -11.07
N LEU A 186 -7.20 -2.66 -11.43
CA LEU A 186 -7.95 -3.33 -12.53
C LEU A 186 -7.91 -2.56 -13.85
N THR A 187 -7.59 -1.26 -13.83
CA THR A 187 -7.66 -0.36 -15.00
C THR A 187 -6.36 0.36 -15.25
#